data_bb02cb019026f067c33e732a1c878219
#
_entry.id   bb02cb019026f067c33e732a1c878219
#
_cell.length_a   1.000
_cell.length_b   1.000
_cell.length_c   1.000
_cell.angle_alpha   90.00
_cell.angle_beta   90.00
_cell.angle_gamma   90.00
#
_symmetry.space_group_name_H-M   'P 1'
#
loop_
_entity.id
_entity.type
_entity.pdbx_description
1 polymer ?
#
loop_
_entity_poly.entity_id
_entity_poly.type
_entity_poly.pdbx_seq_one_letter_code
_entity_poly.pdbx_strand_id
1 'polypeptide(L)'
;MAVLMSGANYIWHSAGWNEAGMHCSMAKFVVDAEQCAMGYRMVEGIKWDDFDEALSAVRDIGPGGHYLGHPHTQEKFQEAFFMPDLFDNNSVEQWIAEGSQEITKRALKHASNLLDAYVEPKLDETVDEALLDFIARREREIPAVDALNDEY
;
A
#
# COMPACT_ATOMS: atom_id res chain seq x y z
N MET A 1 -12.51 -3.38 -3.68
CA MET A 1 -12.49 -4.44 -4.71
C MET A 1 -13.47 -4.16 -5.85
N ALA A 2 -14.80 -4.08 -5.62
CA ALA A 2 -15.79 -3.88 -6.70
C ALA A 2 -15.51 -2.65 -7.59
N VAL A 3 -15.15 -1.51 -7.00
CA VAL A 3 -14.80 -0.28 -7.73
C VAL A 3 -13.55 -0.46 -8.59
N LEU A 4 -12.54 -1.16 -8.06
CA LEU A 4 -11.32 -1.48 -8.81
C LEU A 4 -11.64 -2.39 -10.00
N MET A 5 -12.46 -3.43 -9.78
CA MET A 5 -12.89 -4.37 -10.83
C MET A 5 -13.77 -3.71 -11.91
N SER A 6 -14.43 -2.60 -11.59
CA SER A 6 -15.23 -1.84 -12.58
C SER A 6 -14.39 -0.98 -13.53
N GLY A 7 -13.07 -0.98 -13.39
CA GLY A 7 -12.15 -0.22 -14.25
C GLY A 7 -12.11 1.28 -13.92
N ALA A 8 -12.38 1.66 -12.68
CA ALA A 8 -12.26 3.05 -12.27
C ALA A 8 -10.80 3.54 -12.39
N ASN A 9 -10.59 4.66 -13.07
CA ASN A 9 -9.26 5.25 -13.26
C ASN A 9 -8.73 5.98 -12.02
N TYR A 10 -9.63 6.40 -11.15
CA TYR A 10 -9.31 7.12 -9.93
C TYR A 10 -10.29 6.75 -8.82
N ILE A 11 -9.74 6.37 -7.66
CA ILE A 11 -10.52 5.98 -6.49
C ILE A 11 -10.10 6.86 -5.33
N TRP A 12 -11.02 7.72 -4.88
CA TRP A 12 -10.78 8.63 -3.77
C TRP A 12 -11.03 7.95 -2.42
N HIS A 13 -10.40 8.47 -1.37
CA HIS A 13 -10.54 8.00 0.01
C HIS A 13 -10.22 6.51 0.20
N SER A 14 -9.18 6.02 -0.50
CA SER A 14 -8.82 4.59 -0.52
C SER A 14 -8.14 4.13 0.76
N ALA A 15 -7.57 5.00 1.58
CA ALA A 15 -6.78 4.63 2.75
C ALA A 15 -7.06 5.51 3.98
N GLY A 16 -7.06 4.89 5.16
CA GLY A 16 -7.05 5.54 6.48
C GLY A 16 -8.40 5.99 7.01
N TRP A 17 -9.44 6.03 6.19
CA TRP A 17 -10.74 6.56 6.57
C TRP A 17 -11.62 5.55 7.31
N ASN A 18 -12.28 5.99 8.37
CA ASN A 18 -13.25 5.23 9.15
C ASN A 18 -14.59 5.97 9.22
N GLU A 19 -15.66 5.20 9.46
CA GLU A 19 -17.02 5.70 9.73
C GLU A 19 -17.48 6.77 8.72
N ALA A 20 -17.46 6.40 7.45
CA ALA A 20 -17.85 7.29 6.33
C ALA A 20 -17.06 8.62 6.28
N GLY A 21 -15.81 8.61 6.72
CA GLY A 21 -14.94 9.79 6.68
C GLY A 21 -14.97 10.66 7.93
N MET A 22 -15.63 10.20 9.00
CA MET A 22 -15.73 10.96 10.25
C MET A 22 -14.39 11.07 10.98
N HIS A 23 -13.49 10.09 10.81
CA HIS A 23 -12.14 10.15 11.32
C HIS A 23 -11.19 9.28 10.49
N CYS A 24 -9.89 9.46 10.68
CA CYS A 24 -8.84 8.64 10.09
C CYS A 24 -7.93 8.05 11.17
N SER A 25 -7.27 6.96 10.80
CA SER A 25 -6.35 6.22 11.66
C SER A 25 -5.06 5.92 10.92
N MET A 26 -3.92 6.20 11.55
CA MET A 26 -2.59 5.87 11.00
C MET A 26 -2.43 4.37 10.78
N ALA A 27 -2.89 3.54 11.73
CA ALA A 27 -2.87 2.09 11.58
C ALA A 27 -3.68 1.64 10.38
N LYS A 28 -4.92 2.17 10.25
CA LYS A 28 -5.77 1.85 9.11
C LYS A 28 -5.17 2.34 7.80
N PHE A 29 -4.53 3.51 7.79
CA PHE A 29 -3.89 4.06 6.58
C PHE A 29 -2.86 3.09 6.01
N VAL A 30 -1.95 2.58 6.82
CA VAL A 30 -0.90 1.66 6.34
C VAL A 30 -1.46 0.29 5.96
N VAL A 31 -2.49 -0.21 6.66
CA VAL A 31 -3.18 -1.46 6.30
C VAL A 31 -3.90 -1.31 4.97
N ASP A 32 -4.65 -0.22 4.77
CA ASP A 32 -5.36 0.05 3.53
C ASP A 32 -4.38 0.28 2.35
N ALA A 33 -3.23 0.90 2.61
CA ALA A 33 -2.18 1.08 1.60
C ALA A 33 -1.66 -0.28 1.09
N GLU A 34 -1.43 -1.24 1.99
CA GLU A 34 -1.08 -2.61 1.60
C GLU A 34 -2.20 -3.31 0.83
N GLN A 35 -3.47 -3.13 1.24
CA GLN A 35 -4.62 -3.64 0.47
C GLN A 35 -4.71 -3.01 -0.93
N CYS A 36 -4.41 -1.72 -1.05
CA CYS A 36 -4.32 -1.06 -2.36
C CYS A 36 -3.21 -1.69 -3.22
N ALA A 37 -2.04 -1.98 -2.63
CA ALA A 37 -0.95 -2.65 -3.33
C ALA A 37 -1.34 -4.05 -3.83
N MET A 38 -2.07 -4.83 -3.02
CA MET A 38 -2.68 -6.09 -3.47
C MET A 38 -3.64 -5.88 -4.65
N GLY A 39 -4.44 -4.81 -4.59
CA GLY A 39 -5.36 -4.42 -5.66
C GLY A 39 -4.61 -4.11 -6.96
N TYR A 40 -3.53 -3.35 -6.90
CA TYR A 40 -2.67 -3.07 -8.05
C TYR A 40 -2.09 -4.35 -8.64
N ARG A 41 -1.56 -5.24 -7.80
CA ARG A 41 -1.04 -6.53 -8.25
C ARG A 41 -2.07 -7.37 -8.99
N MET A 42 -3.33 -7.35 -8.52
CA MET A 42 -4.43 -8.04 -9.18
C MET A 42 -4.76 -7.43 -10.55
N VAL A 43 -4.73 -6.10 -10.69
CA VAL A 43 -5.01 -5.40 -11.94
C VAL A 43 -3.90 -5.60 -12.97
N GLU A 44 -2.64 -5.70 -12.53
CA GLU A 44 -1.51 -6.05 -13.40
C GLU A 44 -1.71 -7.40 -14.10
N GLY A 45 -2.46 -8.31 -13.46
CA GLY A 45 -2.76 -9.62 -14.00
C GLY A 45 -1.58 -10.59 -13.99
N ILE A 46 -1.70 -11.63 -14.77
CA ILE A 46 -0.68 -12.70 -14.90
C ILE A 46 0.32 -12.28 -15.99
N LYS A 47 1.60 -12.34 -15.66
CA LYS A 47 2.68 -12.18 -16.65
C LYS A 47 2.80 -13.46 -17.49
N TRP A 48 2.99 -13.30 -18.79
CA TRP A 48 3.07 -14.40 -19.74
C TRP A 48 4.45 -14.50 -20.44
N ASP A 49 5.41 -13.72 -19.99
CA ASP A 49 6.76 -13.62 -20.56
C ASP A 49 7.59 -14.89 -20.38
N ASP A 50 7.26 -15.74 -19.40
CA ASP A 50 7.89 -17.02 -19.08
C ASP A 50 6.98 -18.23 -19.32
N PHE A 51 5.99 -18.11 -20.20
CA PHE A 51 5.00 -19.16 -20.44
C PHE A 51 5.61 -20.47 -20.94
N ASP A 52 6.61 -20.40 -21.81
CA ASP A 52 7.26 -21.60 -22.36
C ASP A 52 8.07 -22.36 -21.29
N GLU A 53 8.74 -21.63 -20.39
CA GLU A 53 9.44 -22.20 -19.24
C GLU A 53 8.46 -22.84 -18.25
N ALA A 54 7.34 -22.18 -17.97
CA ALA A 54 6.27 -22.73 -17.13
C ALA A 54 5.68 -24.00 -17.74
N LEU A 55 5.45 -24.02 -19.04
CA LEU A 55 4.96 -25.20 -19.75
C LEU A 55 5.98 -26.35 -19.75
N SER A 56 7.28 -26.03 -19.87
CA SER A 56 8.36 -27.02 -19.73
C SER A 56 8.37 -27.63 -18.33
N ALA A 57 8.23 -26.79 -17.28
CA ALA A 57 8.13 -27.27 -15.92
C ALA A 57 6.99 -28.27 -15.69
N VAL A 58 5.83 -28.00 -16.31
CA VAL A 58 4.68 -28.94 -16.26
C VAL A 58 5.01 -30.28 -16.91
N ARG A 59 5.72 -30.27 -18.05
CA ARG A 59 6.13 -31.49 -18.76
C ARG A 59 7.18 -32.27 -17.98
N ASP A 60 8.15 -31.59 -17.40
CA ASP A 60 9.27 -32.20 -16.68
C ASP A 60 8.80 -32.87 -15.39
N ILE A 61 7.84 -32.26 -14.67
CA ILE A 61 7.31 -32.79 -13.43
C ILE A 61 6.30 -33.91 -13.67
N GLY A 62 5.45 -33.76 -14.67
CA GLY A 62 4.43 -34.73 -15.00
C GLY A 62 3.32 -34.94 -13.97
N PRO A 63 2.38 -35.84 -14.23
CA PRO A 63 1.26 -36.12 -13.32
C PRO A 63 1.72 -36.69 -11.97
N GLY A 64 1.17 -36.15 -10.88
CA GLY A 64 1.43 -36.61 -9.51
C GLY A 64 2.74 -36.11 -8.90
N GLY A 65 3.55 -35.35 -9.62
CA GLY A 65 4.73 -34.68 -9.11
C GLY A 65 4.41 -33.37 -8.37
N HIS A 66 5.43 -32.75 -7.76
CA HIS A 66 5.30 -31.45 -7.09
C HIS A 66 6.33 -30.45 -7.64
N TYR A 67 5.97 -29.15 -7.60
CA TYR A 67 6.74 -28.09 -8.24
C TYR A 67 7.80 -27.44 -7.34
N LEU A 68 7.78 -27.70 -6.02
CA LEU A 68 8.62 -27.00 -5.03
C LEU A 68 10.14 -27.06 -5.33
N GLY A 69 10.62 -28.15 -5.91
CA GLY A 69 12.03 -28.33 -6.26
C GLY A 69 12.39 -27.92 -7.69
N HIS A 70 11.46 -27.50 -8.50
CA HIS A 70 11.73 -27.15 -9.88
C HIS A 70 12.39 -25.77 -10.00
N PRO A 71 13.42 -25.57 -10.86
CA PRO A 71 14.13 -24.30 -11.00
C PRO A 71 13.21 -23.11 -11.28
N HIS A 72 12.24 -23.24 -12.18
CA HIS A 72 11.25 -22.21 -12.50
C HIS A 72 10.49 -21.76 -11.24
N THR A 73 10.05 -22.69 -10.38
CA THR A 73 9.39 -22.32 -9.10
C THR A 73 10.34 -21.59 -8.16
N GLN A 74 11.61 -22.05 -8.06
CA GLN A 74 12.61 -21.43 -7.19
C GLN A 74 12.96 -19.98 -7.62
N GLU A 75 12.94 -19.71 -8.91
CA GLU A 75 13.19 -18.37 -9.46
C GLU A 75 12.02 -17.44 -9.26
N LYS A 76 10.78 -17.95 -9.39
CA LYS A 76 9.56 -17.13 -9.50
C LYS A 76 8.75 -17.01 -8.21
N PHE A 77 8.95 -17.88 -7.20
CA PHE A 77 8.05 -17.94 -6.04
C PHE A 77 7.96 -16.64 -5.24
N GLN A 78 9.03 -15.83 -5.20
CA GLN A 78 9.02 -14.54 -4.51
C GLN A 78 8.35 -13.43 -5.32
N GLU A 79 8.42 -13.49 -6.65
CA GLU A 79 7.89 -12.45 -7.55
C GLU A 79 6.48 -12.74 -8.04
N ALA A 80 6.10 -14.03 -8.11
CA ALA A 80 4.80 -14.45 -8.65
C ALA A 80 3.63 -14.04 -7.76
N PHE A 81 3.84 -13.94 -6.45
CA PHE A 81 2.82 -13.62 -5.46
C PHE A 81 3.10 -12.29 -4.80
N PHE A 82 2.03 -11.59 -4.41
CA PHE A 82 2.15 -10.47 -3.51
C PHE A 82 2.52 -10.97 -2.11
N MET A 83 3.65 -10.50 -1.59
CA MET A 83 4.10 -10.83 -0.23
C MET A 83 3.75 -9.66 0.69
N PRO A 84 2.74 -9.80 1.56
CA PRO A 84 2.34 -8.72 2.47
C PRO A 84 3.33 -8.59 3.63
N ASP A 85 3.54 -7.35 4.08
CA ASP A 85 4.34 -7.04 5.27
C ASP A 85 3.48 -7.00 6.56
N LEU A 86 2.24 -6.52 6.44
CA LEU A 86 1.33 -6.35 7.58
C LEU A 86 0.35 -7.51 7.74
N PHE A 87 -0.17 -8.04 6.63
CA PHE A 87 -1.06 -9.20 6.69
C PHE A 87 -0.28 -10.47 6.99
N ASP A 88 -0.80 -11.28 7.91
CA ASP A 88 -0.19 -12.52 8.33
C ASP A 88 -0.85 -13.70 7.63
N ASN A 89 -0.06 -14.43 6.86
CA ASN A 89 -0.48 -15.63 6.14
C ASN A 89 0.23 -16.90 6.70
N ASN A 90 0.87 -16.79 7.86
CA ASN A 90 1.55 -17.90 8.51
C ASN A 90 0.56 -18.93 9.09
N SER A 91 1.07 -20.09 9.45
CA SER A 91 0.31 -21.04 10.27
C SER A 91 0.04 -20.47 11.67
N VAL A 92 -0.96 -21.01 12.36
CA VAL A 92 -1.29 -20.60 13.74
C VAL A 92 -0.08 -20.82 14.67
N GLU A 93 0.66 -21.91 14.49
CA GLU A 93 1.86 -22.25 15.26
C GLU A 93 2.96 -21.21 15.07
N GLN A 94 3.18 -20.78 13.83
CA GLN A 94 4.15 -19.74 13.50
C GLN A 94 3.72 -18.39 14.09
N TRP A 95 2.47 -18.01 13.93
CA TRP A 95 1.91 -16.77 14.49
C TRP A 95 2.06 -16.73 16.02
N ILE A 96 1.82 -17.87 16.72
CA ILE A 96 2.04 -17.97 18.17
C ILE A 96 3.52 -17.80 18.50
N ALA A 97 4.42 -18.46 17.75
CA ALA A 97 5.87 -18.36 17.95
C ALA A 97 6.39 -16.92 17.75
N GLU A 98 5.78 -16.15 16.86
CA GLU A 98 6.08 -14.73 16.59
C GLU A 98 5.40 -13.75 17.56
N GLY A 99 4.71 -14.23 18.58
CA GLY A 99 4.16 -13.43 19.67
C GLY A 99 2.70 -12.99 19.45
N SER A 100 1.95 -13.65 18.59
CA SER A 100 0.50 -13.49 18.40
C SER A 100 0.08 -12.02 18.19
N GLN A 101 0.83 -11.27 17.40
CA GLN A 101 0.59 -9.85 17.21
C GLN A 101 -0.61 -9.61 16.28
N GLU A 102 -1.56 -8.82 16.77
CA GLU A 102 -2.65 -8.31 15.96
C GLU A 102 -2.15 -7.31 14.90
N ILE A 103 -2.86 -7.26 13.77
CA ILE A 103 -2.51 -6.38 12.64
C ILE A 103 -2.45 -4.91 13.05
N THR A 104 -3.32 -4.45 13.96
CA THR A 104 -3.32 -3.05 14.44
C THR A 104 -2.01 -2.69 15.12
N LYS A 105 -1.45 -3.57 15.94
CA LYS A 105 -0.15 -3.33 16.62
C LYS A 105 1.00 -3.29 15.62
N ARG A 106 1.03 -4.20 14.66
CA ARG A 106 2.03 -4.21 13.59
C ARG A 106 1.93 -2.93 12.74
N ALA A 107 0.72 -2.54 12.38
CA ALA A 107 0.45 -1.35 11.59
C ALA A 107 0.87 -0.06 12.31
N LEU A 108 0.60 0.09 13.60
CA LEU A 108 1.05 1.25 14.39
C LEU A 108 2.58 1.33 14.46
N LYS A 109 3.24 0.19 14.68
CA LYS A 109 4.71 0.13 14.67
C LYS A 109 5.27 0.50 13.30
N HIS A 110 4.66 -0.03 12.22
CA HIS A 110 5.08 0.29 10.85
C HIS A 110 4.90 1.78 10.54
N ALA A 111 3.76 2.37 10.90
CA ALA A 111 3.50 3.80 10.74
C ALA A 111 4.51 4.66 11.52
N SER A 112 4.84 4.28 12.77
CA SER A 112 5.88 4.96 13.56
C SER A 112 7.24 4.90 12.86
N ASN A 113 7.64 3.73 12.38
CA ASN A 113 8.91 3.57 11.66
C ASN A 113 8.98 4.44 10.39
N LEU A 114 7.87 4.56 9.66
CA LEU A 114 7.80 5.43 8.47
C LEU A 114 7.95 6.90 8.84
N LEU A 115 7.33 7.34 9.93
CA LEU A 115 7.46 8.71 10.43
C LEU A 115 8.87 9.00 10.93
N ASP A 116 9.49 8.07 11.64
CA ASP A 116 10.86 8.21 12.15
C ASP A 116 11.90 8.25 11.01
N ALA A 117 11.61 7.55 9.90
CA ALA A 117 12.46 7.53 8.71
C ALA A 117 12.18 8.69 7.75
N TYR A 118 11.15 9.51 8.00
CA TYR A 118 10.78 10.60 7.11
C TYR A 118 11.86 11.66 7.09
N VAL A 119 12.29 12.00 5.89
CA VAL A 119 13.18 13.13 5.64
C VAL A 119 12.43 14.14 4.78
N GLU A 120 12.27 15.34 5.30
CA GLU A 120 11.59 16.41 4.57
C GLU A 120 12.30 16.70 3.24
N PRO A 121 11.59 16.62 2.10
CA PRO A 121 12.16 16.98 0.82
C PRO A 121 12.51 18.47 0.80
N LYS A 122 13.76 18.80 0.51
CA LYS A 122 14.18 20.18 0.39
C LYS A 122 13.62 20.79 -0.89
N LEU A 123 12.91 21.90 -0.74
CA LEU A 123 12.57 22.77 -1.86
C LEU A 123 13.78 23.62 -2.25
N ASP A 124 13.77 24.11 -3.49
CA ASP A 124 14.69 25.18 -3.89
C ASP A 124 14.41 26.43 -3.04
N GLU A 125 15.46 27.05 -2.51
CA GLU A 125 15.32 28.19 -1.59
C GLU A 125 14.48 29.34 -2.18
N THR A 126 14.63 29.61 -3.47
CA THR A 126 13.85 30.67 -4.15
C THR A 126 12.36 30.30 -4.27
N VAL A 127 12.06 29.01 -4.44
CA VAL A 127 10.67 28.52 -4.49
C VAL A 127 10.05 28.57 -3.09
N ASP A 128 10.79 28.16 -2.07
CA ASP A 128 10.33 28.18 -0.69
C ASP A 128 10.04 29.61 -0.20
N GLU A 129 10.96 30.57 -0.44
CA GLU A 129 10.73 31.99 -0.15
C GLU A 129 9.50 32.53 -0.87
N ALA A 130 9.33 32.23 -2.16
CA ALA A 130 8.18 32.68 -2.94
C ALA A 130 6.85 32.11 -2.42
N LEU A 131 6.85 30.88 -1.96
CA LEU A 131 5.68 30.23 -1.32
C LEU A 131 5.36 30.88 0.02
N LEU A 132 6.36 31.10 0.87
CA LEU A 132 6.19 31.77 2.15
C LEU A 132 5.66 33.19 1.99
N ASP A 133 6.18 33.97 1.05
CA ASP A 133 5.70 35.32 0.73
C ASP A 133 4.25 35.28 0.20
N PHE A 134 3.92 34.30 -0.62
CA PHE A 134 2.54 34.11 -1.10
C PHE A 134 1.59 33.82 0.07
N ILE A 135 1.95 32.89 0.95
CA ILE A 135 1.14 32.53 2.13
C ILE A 135 0.94 33.77 3.01
N ALA A 136 2.02 34.48 3.38
CA ALA A 136 1.96 35.66 4.22
C ALA A 136 1.11 36.81 3.62
N ARG A 137 1.10 36.91 2.29
CA ARG A 137 0.22 37.86 1.59
C ARG A 137 -1.24 37.43 1.67
N ARG A 138 -1.52 36.14 1.39
CA ARG A 138 -2.91 35.62 1.42
C ARG A 138 -3.52 35.68 2.82
N GLU A 139 -2.75 35.38 3.86
CA GLU A 139 -3.21 35.51 5.26
C GLU A 139 -3.62 36.95 5.60
N ARG A 140 -2.94 37.96 5.04
CA ARG A 140 -3.32 39.36 5.22
C ARG A 140 -4.53 39.79 4.40
N GLU A 141 -4.72 39.19 3.22
CA GLU A 141 -5.84 39.48 2.31
C GLU A 141 -7.14 38.80 2.73
N ILE A 142 -7.06 37.63 3.36
CA ILE A 142 -8.23 36.83 3.76
C ILE A 142 -8.36 36.91 5.29
N PRO A 143 -9.30 37.70 5.82
CA PRO A 143 -9.56 37.72 7.25
C PRO A 143 -9.95 36.33 7.78
N ALA A 144 -9.45 35.96 8.96
CA ALA A 144 -9.71 34.65 9.57
C ALA A 144 -11.21 34.34 9.78
N VAL A 145 -12.04 35.39 9.82
CA VAL A 145 -13.51 35.28 9.97
C VAL A 145 -14.16 34.74 8.70
N ASP A 146 -13.64 35.08 7.52
CA ASP A 146 -14.25 34.65 6.24
C ASP A 146 -14.00 33.16 5.96
N ALA A 147 -12.90 32.60 6.46
CA ALA A 147 -12.60 31.17 6.30
C ALA A 147 -13.53 30.23 7.10
N LEU A 148 -14.25 30.78 8.10
CA LEU A 148 -15.16 30.00 8.96
C LEU A 148 -16.65 30.27 8.62
N ASN A 149 -16.94 31.27 7.78
CA ASN A 149 -18.30 31.72 7.48
C ASN A 149 -18.74 31.42 6.03
N ASP A 150 -17.95 30.69 5.24
CA ASP A 150 -18.42 30.17 3.96
C ASP A 150 -19.50 29.12 4.22
N GLU A 151 -20.72 29.57 4.37
CA GLU A 151 -21.91 28.75 4.24
C GLU A 151 -22.01 28.30 2.76
N TYR A 152 -21.76 27.00 2.55
CA TYR A 152 -22.10 26.34 1.29
C TYR A 152 -23.57 26.09 1.17
#